data_940145d2395754438ce6425de08962f3
#
_entry.id   940145d2395754438ce6425de08962f3
#
_cell.length_a   1.000
_cell.length_b   1.000
_cell.length_c   1.000
_cell.angle_alpha   90.00
_cell.angle_beta   90.00
_cell.angle_gamma   90.00
#
_symmetry.space_group_name_H-M   'P 1'
#
loop_
_entity.id
_entity.type
_entity.pdbx_description
1 polymer ?
#
loop_
_entity_poly.entity_id
_entity_poly.type
_entity_poly.pdbx_seq_one_letter_code
_entity_poly.pdbx_strand_id
1 'polypeptide(L)'
;ANTQGVEFLFKKNGIARHQGTARFLSERKVLVEETGEELEARYILIATGSAPLIPPWAQVDYERVVTSTEALSFPEVPKRLIVVGGGVIGLELGVVWHRLGAEVIVLEYMDRILPTMDAEVSRAAERVFKKQGLTIRTGVRVTAVVPEAKGARVELEGGEVLEADRVLVAVGRRPYTEGLSLENAGLSTDERGRIPVDEHLRTRVPHIYAIGDVVRGPMLPHKESEEG
;
A
#
# COMPACT_ATOMS: atom_id res chain seq x y z
N ALA A 1 17.08 7.48 -11.90
CA ALA A 1 16.73 8.41 -12.98
C ALA A 1 15.55 9.30 -12.60
N ASN A 2 14.40 8.76 -12.17
CA ASN A 2 13.20 9.57 -11.88
C ASN A 2 13.39 10.50 -10.67
N THR A 3 14.02 10.05 -9.59
CA THR A 3 14.30 10.87 -8.40
C THR A 3 15.15 12.11 -8.73
N GLN A 4 16.18 11.95 -9.56
CA GLN A 4 17.01 13.06 -10.01
C GLN A 4 16.23 14.07 -10.86
N GLY A 5 15.25 13.59 -11.65
CA GLY A 5 14.35 14.46 -12.42
C GLY A 5 13.46 15.32 -11.50
N VAL A 6 12.94 14.75 -10.44
CA VAL A 6 12.13 15.49 -9.44
C VAL A 6 13.00 16.53 -8.71
N GLU A 7 14.20 16.18 -8.29
CA GLU A 7 15.14 17.11 -7.64
C GLU A 7 15.51 18.28 -8.56
N PHE A 8 15.74 18.00 -9.85
CA PHE A 8 15.96 19.05 -10.84
C PHE A 8 14.77 20.00 -10.97
N LEU A 9 13.55 19.47 -11.00
CA LEU A 9 12.34 20.27 -11.07
C LEU A 9 12.16 21.14 -9.83
N PHE A 10 12.39 20.63 -8.63
CA PHE A 10 12.36 21.43 -7.40
C PHE A 10 13.34 22.59 -7.46
N LYS A 11 14.59 22.30 -7.81
CA LYS A 11 15.63 23.34 -7.95
C LYS A 11 15.27 24.36 -9.02
N LYS A 12 14.80 23.92 -10.18
CA LYS A 12 14.41 24.79 -11.31
C LYS A 12 13.28 25.74 -10.94
N ASN A 13 12.33 25.28 -10.13
CA ASN A 13 11.15 26.06 -9.74
C ASN A 13 11.30 26.75 -8.37
N GLY A 14 12.48 26.72 -7.76
CA GLY A 14 12.72 27.35 -6.45
C GLY A 14 11.92 26.73 -5.30
N ILE A 15 11.61 25.43 -5.39
CA ILE A 15 10.85 24.70 -4.36
C ILE A 15 11.85 24.17 -3.32
N ALA A 16 11.67 24.60 -2.07
CA ALA A 16 12.43 24.07 -0.94
C ALA A 16 12.01 22.61 -0.67
N ARG A 17 13.00 21.74 -0.44
CA ARG A 17 12.78 20.34 -0.06
C ARG A 17 13.30 20.10 1.34
N HIS A 18 12.41 19.66 2.23
CA HIS A 18 12.73 19.23 3.58
C HIS A 18 12.52 17.71 3.65
N GLN A 19 13.57 16.97 3.98
CA GLN A 19 13.50 15.51 4.02
C GLN A 19 13.39 15.04 5.46
N GLY A 20 12.36 14.24 5.73
CA GLY A 20 12.12 13.67 7.05
C GLY A 20 10.65 13.35 7.28
N THR A 21 10.35 12.95 8.51
CA THR A 21 9.00 12.67 9.01
C THR A 21 8.36 13.98 9.46
N ALA A 22 7.22 14.32 8.89
CA ALA A 22 6.51 15.55 9.18
C ALA A 22 5.35 15.30 10.15
N ARG A 23 5.18 16.18 11.14
CA ARG A 23 4.00 16.20 12.00
C ARG A 23 3.52 17.61 12.30
N PHE A 24 2.25 17.77 12.57
CA PHE A 24 1.68 19.05 12.98
C PHE A 24 2.10 19.44 14.39
N LEU A 25 2.54 20.66 14.56
CA LEU A 25 2.66 21.34 15.87
C LEU A 25 1.42 22.21 16.14
N SER A 26 0.83 22.77 15.10
CA SER A 26 -0.42 23.55 15.13
C SER A 26 -1.04 23.52 13.72
N GLU A 27 -2.18 24.21 13.55
CA GLU A 27 -2.85 24.32 12.25
C GLU A 27 -2.02 25.04 11.17
N ARG A 28 -0.91 25.71 11.53
CA ARG A 28 -0.03 26.44 10.59
C ARG A 28 1.43 26.02 10.69
N LYS A 29 1.79 25.16 11.63
CA LYS A 29 3.17 24.75 11.85
C LYS A 29 3.33 23.24 11.72
N VAL A 30 4.37 22.87 11.00
CA VAL A 30 4.79 21.49 10.78
C VAL A 30 6.25 21.35 11.25
N LEU A 31 6.54 20.30 12.00
CA LEU A 31 7.89 19.92 12.41
C LEU A 31 8.42 18.82 11.49
N VAL A 32 9.66 18.95 11.07
CA VAL A 32 10.44 17.86 10.45
C VAL A 32 11.26 17.20 11.57
N GLU A 33 10.89 16.00 11.99
CA GLU A 33 11.38 15.38 13.22
C GLU A 33 12.89 15.17 13.21
N GLU A 34 13.45 14.68 12.10
CA GLU A 34 14.89 14.35 12.01
C GLU A 34 15.80 15.57 12.07
N THR A 35 15.32 16.73 11.67
CA THR A 35 16.09 17.97 11.65
C THR A 35 15.72 18.93 12.79
N GLY A 36 14.55 18.74 13.40
CA GLY A 36 13.98 19.67 14.37
C GLY A 36 13.51 20.99 13.76
N GLU A 37 13.42 21.05 12.41
CA GLU A 37 13.03 22.27 11.70
C GLU A 37 11.53 22.48 11.81
N GLU A 38 11.11 23.70 12.21
CA GLU A 38 9.71 24.12 12.21
C GLU A 38 9.43 24.94 10.95
N LEU A 39 8.42 24.50 10.20
CA LEU A 39 7.94 25.16 8.99
C LEU A 39 6.58 25.80 9.28
N GLU A 40 6.44 27.08 8.95
CA GLU A 40 5.18 27.80 9.04
C GLU A 40 4.64 28.12 7.63
N ALA A 41 3.37 27.83 7.37
CA ALA A 41 2.76 28.02 6.06
C ALA A 41 1.36 28.66 6.14
N ARG A 42 1.01 29.44 5.11
CA ARG A 42 -0.35 29.97 4.93
C ARG A 42 -1.34 28.88 4.54
N TYR A 43 -0.90 27.93 3.75
CA TYR A 43 -1.67 26.78 3.30
C TYR A 43 -0.83 25.51 3.47
N ILE A 44 -1.48 24.41 3.85
CA ILE A 44 -0.85 23.11 3.99
C ILE A 44 -1.63 22.10 3.16
N LEU A 45 -0.93 21.30 2.36
CA LEU A 45 -1.49 20.19 1.60
C LEU A 45 -0.97 18.88 2.15
N ILE A 46 -1.87 18.02 2.63
CA ILE A 46 -1.55 16.67 3.10
C ILE A 46 -1.68 15.70 1.91
N ALA A 47 -0.55 15.12 1.47
CA ALA A 47 -0.47 14.17 0.37
C ALA A 47 0.39 12.97 0.76
N THR A 48 0.14 12.42 1.95
CA THR A 48 0.98 11.37 2.57
C THR A 48 0.69 9.96 2.04
N GLY A 49 -0.30 9.82 1.16
CA GLY A 49 -0.56 8.57 0.45
C GLY A 49 -1.13 7.47 1.34
N SER A 50 -0.73 6.22 1.06
CA SER A 50 -1.20 5.04 1.77
C SER A 50 -0.07 4.08 2.10
N ALA A 51 -0.32 3.18 3.07
CA ALA A 51 0.57 2.09 3.46
C ALA A 51 -0.10 0.73 3.22
N PRO A 52 0.66 -0.35 3.02
CA PRO A 52 0.10 -1.70 3.00
C PRO A 52 -0.69 -2.00 4.27
N LEU A 53 -1.83 -2.67 4.11
CA LEU A 53 -2.59 -3.18 5.24
C LEU A 53 -1.96 -4.48 5.72
N ILE A 54 -1.49 -4.49 6.96
CA ILE A 54 -0.97 -5.69 7.64
C ILE A 54 -2.06 -6.17 8.59
N PRO A 55 -2.72 -7.29 8.28
CA PRO A 55 -3.75 -7.85 9.16
C PRO A 55 -3.10 -8.50 10.39
N PRO A 56 -3.81 -8.59 11.53
CA PRO A 56 -3.25 -9.07 12.80
C PRO A 56 -2.82 -10.55 12.78
N TRP A 57 -3.30 -11.33 11.81
CA TRP A 57 -2.90 -12.73 11.62
C TRP A 57 -1.63 -12.88 10.77
N ALA A 58 -1.07 -11.82 10.18
CA ALA A 58 0.16 -11.87 9.41
C ALA A 58 1.34 -11.30 10.20
N GLN A 59 2.31 -12.14 10.49
CA GLN A 59 3.57 -11.73 11.13
C GLN A 59 4.56 -11.31 10.04
N VAL A 60 4.56 -10.02 9.68
CA VAL A 60 5.44 -9.46 8.66
C VAL A 60 6.81 -9.20 9.26
N ASP A 61 7.85 -9.86 8.73
CA ASP A 61 9.25 -9.70 9.10
C ASP A 61 10.06 -8.90 8.07
N TYR A 62 9.40 -8.47 6.97
CA TYR A 62 9.98 -7.72 5.85
C TYR A 62 11.08 -8.48 5.07
N GLU A 63 11.27 -9.75 5.37
CA GLU A 63 12.24 -10.62 4.71
C GLU A 63 11.57 -11.83 4.07
N ARG A 64 10.84 -12.63 4.84
CA ARG A 64 10.14 -13.84 4.40
C ARG A 64 8.65 -13.61 4.19
N VAL A 65 8.05 -12.90 5.14
CA VAL A 65 6.68 -12.41 5.04
C VAL A 65 6.76 -10.91 4.79
N VAL A 66 6.37 -10.50 3.61
CA VAL A 66 6.63 -9.15 3.09
C VAL A 66 5.34 -8.44 2.66
N THR A 67 5.45 -7.14 2.51
CA THR A 67 4.43 -6.31 1.85
C THR A 67 4.79 -6.08 0.37
N SER A 68 3.97 -5.30 -0.33
CA SER A 68 4.27 -4.89 -1.71
C SER A 68 5.56 -4.10 -1.84
N THR A 69 6.02 -3.42 -0.79
CA THR A 69 7.24 -2.61 -0.81
C THR A 69 8.48 -3.48 -1.00
N GLU A 70 8.65 -4.49 -0.16
CA GLU A 70 9.81 -5.39 -0.19
C GLU A 70 9.74 -6.33 -1.40
N ALA A 71 8.52 -6.72 -1.80
CA ALA A 71 8.31 -7.58 -2.96
C ALA A 71 8.69 -6.94 -4.31
N LEU A 72 8.97 -5.64 -4.35
CA LEU A 72 9.52 -4.96 -5.53
C LEU A 72 11.00 -5.27 -5.78
N SER A 73 11.74 -5.74 -4.79
CA SER A 73 13.21 -5.83 -4.85
C SER A 73 13.77 -7.02 -4.08
N PHE A 74 13.22 -8.23 -4.26
CA PHE A 74 13.84 -9.42 -3.71
C PHE A 74 15.27 -9.59 -4.24
N PRO A 75 16.23 -9.96 -3.38
CA PRO A 75 17.61 -10.14 -3.79
C PRO A 75 17.79 -11.34 -4.75
N GLU A 76 16.87 -12.29 -4.71
CA GLU A 76 16.86 -13.49 -5.55
C GLU A 76 15.41 -13.90 -5.86
N VAL A 77 15.24 -14.65 -6.96
CA VAL A 77 13.93 -15.20 -7.32
C VAL A 77 13.57 -16.33 -6.36
N PRO A 78 12.47 -16.24 -5.58
CA PRO A 78 12.04 -17.32 -4.70
C PRO A 78 11.63 -18.54 -5.56
N LYS A 79 11.91 -19.75 -5.09
CA LYS A 79 11.41 -20.95 -5.77
C LYS A 79 9.89 -21.01 -5.71
N ARG A 80 9.33 -20.73 -4.52
CA ARG A 80 7.88 -20.64 -4.29
C ARG A 80 7.53 -19.31 -3.60
N LEU A 81 6.56 -18.60 -4.18
CA LEU A 81 5.95 -17.40 -3.64
C LEU A 81 4.46 -17.64 -3.41
N ILE A 82 4.00 -17.44 -2.18
CA ILE A 82 2.57 -17.35 -1.90
C ILE A 82 2.17 -15.89 -1.86
N VAL A 83 1.13 -15.53 -2.60
CA VAL A 83 0.52 -14.19 -2.60
C VAL A 83 -0.83 -14.28 -1.88
N VAL A 84 -0.96 -13.60 -0.75
CA VAL A 84 -2.23 -13.49 -0.02
C VAL A 84 -2.91 -12.20 -0.43
N GLY A 85 -3.98 -12.34 -1.20
CA GLY A 85 -4.76 -11.26 -1.81
C GLY A 85 -4.69 -11.29 -3.34
N GLY A 86 -5.83 -11.58 -3.98
CA GLY A 86 -6.00 -11.62 -5.44
C GLY A 86 -6.41 -10.27 -6.05
N GLY A 87 -6.06 -9.16 -5.41
CA GLY A 87 -6.21 -7.81 -5.94
C GLY A 87 -5.13 -7.45 -6.96
N VAL A 88 -5.20 -6.23 -7.51
CA VAL A 88 -4.29 -5.72 -8.55
C VAL A 88 -2.82 -5.89 -8.15
N ILE A 89 -2.44 -5.38 -6.98
CA ILE A 89 -1.04 -5.41 -6.50
C ILE A 89 -0.52 -6.84 -6.37
N GLY A 90 -1.30 -7.73 -5.75
CA GLY A 90 -0.90 -9.13 -5.56
C GLY A 90 -0.71 -9.86 -6.89
N LEU A 91 -1.60 -9.63 -7.84
CA LEU A 91 -1.53 -10.25 -9.17
C LEU A 91 -0.38 -9.68 -10.01
N GLU A 92 -0.17 -8.37 -10.02
CA GLU A 92 0.93 -7.75 -10.76
C GLU A 92 2.29 -8.27 -10.27
N LEU A 93 2.53 -8.21 -8.96
CA LEU A 93 3.79 -8.71 -8.38
C LEU A 93 3.92 -10.23 -8.53
N GLY A 94 2.83 -10.99 -8.35
CA GLY A 94 2.81 -12.43 -8.57
C GLY A 94 3.19 -12.79 -10.01
N VAL A 95 2.66 -12.09 -11.01
CA VAL A 95 3.00 -12.31 -12.43
C VAL A 95 4.45 -11.98 -12.71
N VAL A 96 4.98 -10.89 -12.15
CA VAL A 96 6.40 -10.53 -12.32
C VAL A 96 7.30 -11.65 -11.81
N TRP A 97 7.11 -12.11 -10.58
CA TRP A 97 7.93 -13.16 -10.01
C TRP A 97 7.74 -14.52 -10.70
N HIS A 98 6.51 -14.82 -11.14
CA HIS A 98 6.27 -16.01 -11.95
C HIS A 98 7.06 -15.99 -13.27
N ARG A 99 7.07 -14.87 -13.98
CA ARG A 99 7.84 -14.70 -15.22
C ARG A 99 9.36 -14.81 -15.01
N LEU A 100 9.82 -14.48 -13.81
CA LEU A 100 11.23 -14.65 -13.42
C LEU A 100 11.56 -16.08 -12.99
N GLY A 101 10.57 -16.98 -12.87
CA GLY A 101 10.76 -18.40 -12.61
C GLY A 101 10.22 -18.93 -11.28
N ALA A 102 9.55 -18.11 -10.48
CA ALA A 102 8.91 -18.55 -9.24
C ALA A 102 7.68 -19.41 -9.52
N GLU A 103 7.45 -20.45 -8.72
CA GLU A 103 6.13 -21.06 -8.55
C GLU A 103 5.26 -20.10 -7.73
N VAL A 104 4.15 -19.62 -8.30
CA VAL A 104 3.29 -18.64 -7.63
C VAL A 104 1.92 -19.19 -7.33
N ILE A 105 1.53 -19.11 -6.04
CA ILE A 105 0.22 -19.49 -5.53
C ILE A 105 -0.47 -18.21 -5.01
N VAL A 106 -1.60 -17.86 -5.60
CA VAL A 106 -2.44 -16.73 -5.15
C VAL A 106 -3.60 -17.27 -4.32
N LEU A 107 -3.73 -16.78 -3.09
CA LEU A 107 -4.82 -17.11 -2.16
C LEU A 107 -5.72 -15.88 -2.02
N GLU A 108 -6.98 -16.02 -2.41
CA GLU A 108 -7.98 -14.95 -2.34
C GLU A 108 -9.16 -15.38 -1.46
N TYR A 109 -9.55 -14.52 -0.52
CA TYR A 109 -10.66 -14.75 0.38
C TYR A 109 -12.02 -14.72 -0.35
N MET A 110 -12.16 -13.78 -1.30
CA MET A 110 -13.38 -13.64 -2.09
C MET A 110 -13.54 -14.82 -3.06
N ASP A 111 -14.73 -14.98 -3.63
CA ASP A 111 -15.06 -15.99 -4.61
C ASP A 111 -14.38 -15.78 -5.99
N ARG A 112 -13.73 -14.63 -6.18
CA ARG A 112 -13.03 -14.25 -7.43
C ARG A 112 -11.86 -13.32 -7.15
N ILE A 113 -10.88 -13.31 -8.04
CA ILE A 113 -9.81 -12.31 -8.08
C ILE A 113 -10.35 -10.97 -8.57
N LEU A 114 -9.61 -9.87 -8.36
CA LEU A 114 -10.00 -8.51 -8.74
C LEU A 114 -11.45 -8.19 -8.33
N PRO A 115 -11.83 -8.36 -7.05
CA PRO A 115 -13.23 -8.32 -6.62
C PRO A 115 -13.91 -6.96 -6.85
N THR A 116 -13.11 -5.89 -7.02
CA THR A 116 -13.59 -4.53 -7.32
C THR A 116 -13.85 -4.28 -8.80
N MET A 117 -13.43 -5.20 -9.68
CA MET A 117 -13.66 -5.11 -11.13
C MET A 117 -14.98 -5.78 -11.53
N ASP A 118 -15.40 -5.51 -12.75
CA ASP A 118 -16.52 -6.22 -13.36
C ASP A 118 -16.30 -7.75 -13.33
N ALA A 119 -17.35 -8.51 -13.10
CA ALA A 119 -17.26 -9.96 -12.94
C ALA A 119 -16.79 -10.68 -14.23
N GLU A 120 -17.06 -10.13 -15.40
CA GLU A 120 -16.59 -10.68 -16.66
C GLU A 120 -15.09 -10.45 -16.81
N VAL A 121 -14.60 -9.26 -16.45
CA VAL A 121 -13.17 -8.93 -16.42
C VAL A 121 -12.43 -9.84 -15.45
N SER A 122 -12.95 -10.03 -14.23
CA SER A 122 -12.36 -10.94 -13.23
C SER A 122 -12.22 -12.36 -13.75
N ARG A 123 -13.28 -12.91 -14.35
CA ARG A 123 -13.26 -14.27 -14.95
C ARG A 123 -12.30 -14.38 -16.14
N ALA A 124 -12.23 -13.34 -16.98
CA ALA A 124 -11.29 -13.33 -18.10
C ALA A 124 -9.84 -13.28 -17.62
N ALA A 125 -9.54 -12.43 -16.66
CA ALA A 125 -8.23 -12.31 -16.04
C ALA A 125 -7.78 -13.62 -15.39
N GLU A 126 -8.64 -14.27 -14.62
CA GLU A 126 -8.34 -15.54 -13.97
C GLU A 126 -7.95 -16.63 -14.98
N ARG A 127 -8.71 -16.74 -16.09
CA ARG A 127 -8.37 -17.68 -17.17
C ARG A 127 -6.98 -17.40 -17.78
N VAL A 128 -6.68 -16.12 -17.99
CA VAL A 128 -5.37 -15.70 -18.55
C VAL A 128 -4.25 -16.05 -17.59
N PHE A 129 -4.36 -15.70 -16.32
CA PHE A 129 -3.32 -15.97 -15.32
C PHE A 129 -3.10 -17.47 -15.10
N LYS A 130 -4.18 -18.28 -15.01
CA LYS A 130 -4.07 -19.75 -14.94
C LYS A 130 -3.40 -20.34 -16.19
N LYS A 131 -3.71 -19.83 -17.40
CA LYS A 131 -3.05 -20.24 -18.64
C LYS A 131 -1.56 -19.86 -18.66
N GLN A 132 -1.18 -18.78 -17.99
CA GLN A 132 0.22 -18.38 -17.82
C GLN A 132 0.96 -19.21 -16.78
N GLY A 133 0.29 -20.04 -16.00
CA GLY A 133 0.90 -20.96 -15.01
C GLY A 133 0.73 -20.54 -13.54
N LEU A 134 0.01 -19.46 -13.23
CA LEU A 134 -0.28 -19.13 -11.83
C LEU A 134 -1.29 -20.11 -11.25
N THR A 135 -1.04 -20.56 -10.03
CA THR A 135 -2.04 -21.27 -9.25
C THR A 135 -2.89 -20.25 -8.49
N ILE A 136 -4.19 -20.21 -8.78
CA ILE A 136 -5.13 -19.27 -8.14
C ILE A 136 -6.18 -20.07 -7.39
N ARG A 137 -6.31 -19.79 -6.08
CA ARG A 137 -7.29 -20.37 -5.16
C ARG A 137 -8.16 -19.27 -4.59
N THR A 138 -9.43 -19.24 -4.96
CA THR A 138 -10.45 -18.29 -4.47
C THR A 138 -11.31 -18.96 -3.39
N GLY A 139 -12.01 -18.16 -2.58
CA GLY A 139 -12.79 -18.63 -1.44
C GLY A 139 -11.93 -19.23 -0.33
N VAL A 140 -10.65 -18.84 -0.24
CA VAL A 140 -9.68 -19.39 0.72
C VAL A 140 -9.41 -18.38 1.82
N ARG A 141 -9.69 -18.76 3.05
CA ARG A 141 -9.40 -17.93 4.23
C ARG A 141 -8.06 -18.30 4.84
N VAL A 142 -7.14 -17.35 4.82
CA VAL A 142 -5.87 -17.44 5.56
C VAL A 142 -6.13 -17.07 7.02
N THR A 143 -5.65 -17.88 7.94
CA THR A 143 -5.80 -17.69 9.38
C THR A 143 -4.52 -17.28 10.08
N ALA A 144 -3.36 -17.66 9.52
CA ALA A 144 -2.06 -17.22 10.00
C ALA A 144 -1.03 -17.18 8.86
N VAL A 145 -0.10 -16.24 8.95
CA VAL A 145 1.14 -16.21 8.15
C VAL A 145 2.30 -15.98 9.11
N VAL A 146 3.22 -16.93 9.15
CA VAL A 146 4.30 -16.95 10.14
C VAL A 146 5.65 -17.14 9.42
N PRO A 147 6.63 -16.25 9.65
CA PRO A 147 7.99 -16.46 9.15
C PRO A 147 8.65 -17.61 9.91
N GLU A 148 9.45 -18.40 9.21
CA GLU A 148 10.19 -19.53 9.76
C GLU A 148 11.68 -19.40 9.43
N ALA A 149 12.52 -20.30 9.98
CA ALA A 149 13.97 -20.25 9.77
C ALA A 149 14.36 -20.35 8.27
N LYS A 150 13.56 -21.06 7.47
CA LYS A 150 13.79 -21.25 6.01
C LYS A 150 12.51 -21.00 5.24
N GLY A 151 12.05 -19.72 5.18
CA GLY A 151 10.84 -19.37 4.45
C GLY A 151 9.69 -18.95 5.36
N ALA A 152 8.46 -19.24 4.98
CA ALA A 152 7.27 -18.88 5.74
C ALA A 152 6.16 -19.93 5.59
N ARG A 153 5.30 -19.99 6.58
CA ARG A 153 4.16 -20.87 6.67
C ARG A 153 2.86 -20.08 6.61
N VAL A 154 1.92 -20.57 5.81
CA VAL A 154 0.57 -20.01 5.67
C VAL A 154 -0.43 -21.06 6.13
N GLU A 155 -1.23 -20.72 7.13
CA GLU A 155 -2.31 -21.58 7.64
C GLU A 155 -3.65 -21.15 7.04
N LEU A 156 -4.42 -22.13 6.59
CA LEU A 156 -5.73 -21.93 6.03
C LEU A 156 -6.83 -22.40 6.99
N GLU A 157 -8.01 -21.80 6.87
CA GLU A 157 -9.19 -22.32 7.53
C GLU A 157 -9.42 -23.79 7.11
N GLY A 158 -9.68 -24.67 8.08
CA GLY A 158 -9.75 -26.12 7.84
C GLY A 158 -8.45 -26.87 8.09
N GLY A 159 -7.37 -26.19 8.49
CA GLY A 159 -6.13 -26.80 8.98
C GLY A 159 -5.10 -27.15 7.90
N GLU A 160 -5.35 -26.82 6.63
CA GLU A 160 -4.33 -26.95 5.58
C GLU A 160 -3.19 -25.96 5.84
N VAL A 161 -1.96 -26.41 5.65
CA VAL A 161 -0.74 -25.58 5.80
C VAL A 161 0.04 -25.58 4.49
N LEU A 162 0.45 -24.40 4.05
CA LEU A 162 1.30 -24.20 2.88
C LEU A 162 2.63 -23.60 3.30
N GLU A 163 3.71 -24.02 2.65
CA GLU A 163 5.06 -23.49 2.87
C GLU A 163 5.58 -22.81 1.61
N ALA A 164 6.33 -21.71 1.77
CA ALA A 164 6.95 -20.98 0.68
C ALA A 164 8.28 -20.33 1.12
N ASP A 165 9.13 -19.99 0.17
CA ASP A 165 10.36 -19.22 0.47
C ASP A 165 10.00 -17.79 0.87
N ARG A 166 8.95 -17.23 0.24
CA ARG A 166 8.43 -15.89 0.52
C ARG A 166 6.90 -15.89 0.52
N VAL A 167 6.32 -15.03 1.34
CA VAL A 167 4.87 -14.76 1.33
C VAL A 167 4.65 -13.26 1.17
N LEU A 168 3.93 -12.87 0.13
CA LEU A 168 3.49 -11.49 -0.10
C LEU A 168 2.09 -11.29 0.49
N VAL A 169 1.96 -10.39 1.46
CA VAL A 169 0.68 -9.95 2.02
C VAL A 169 0.20 -8.72 1.24
N ALA A 170 -0.82 -8.89 0.40
CA ALA A 170 -1.37 -7.88 -0.51
C ALA A 170 -2.89 -7.76 -0.40
N VAL A 171 -3.40 -7.72 0.84
CA VAL A 171 -4.84 -7.73 1.15
C VAL A 171 -5.50 -6.34 1.16
N GLY A 172 -4.76 -5.31 0.81
CA GLY A 172 -5.26 -3.94 0.71
C GLY A 172 -4.25 -2.89 1.16
N ARG A 173 -4.72 -1.65 1.18
CA ARG A 173 -3.96 -0.48 1.64
C ARG A 173 -4.79 0.32 2.63
N ARG A 174 -4.14 1.06 3.50
CA ARG A 174 -4.77 2.01 4.42
C ARG A 174 -4.21 3.41 4.21
N PRO A 175 -5.00 4.48 4.43
CA PRO A 175 -4.48 5.84 4.43
C PRO A 175 -3.28 5.97 5.38
N TYR A 176 -2.25 6.71 4.96
CA TYR A 176 -1.08 6.94 5.80
C TYR A 176 -1.22 8.26 6.54
N THR A 177 -1.86 8.21 7.70
CA THR A 177 -2.10 9.35 8.60
C THR A 177 -1.39 9.19 9.94
N GLU A 178 -0.71 8.07 10.14
CA GLU A 178 0.02 7.76 11.36
C GLU A 178 1.21 8.72 11.56
N GLY A 179 1.41 9.19 12.80
CA GLY A 179 2.49 10.12 13.14
C GLY A 179 2.26 11.58 12.73
N LEU A 180 1.20 11.90 11.96
CA LEU A 180 0.93 13.28 11.55
C LEU A 180 0.52 14.21 12.69
N SER A 181 0.10 13.68 13.84
CA SER A 181 -0.46 14.48 14.96
C SER A 181 -1.57 15.44 14.50
N LEU A 182 -2.54 14.89 13.76
CA LEU A 182 -3.64 15.65 13.14
C LEU A 182 -4.45 16.46 14.16
N GLU A 183 -4.55 15.98 15.39
CA GLU A 183 -5.22 16.64 16.51
C GLU A 183 -4.62 18.01 16.84
N ASN A 184 -3.30 18.20 16.67
CA ASN A 184 -2.64 19.49 16.88
C ASN A 184 -3.06 20.54 15.85
N ALA A 185 -3.49 20.09 14.66
CA ALA A 185 -4.06 20.95 13.63
C ALA A 185 -5.60 21.01 13.71
N GLY A 186 -6.20 20.46 14.77
CA GLY A 186 -7.64 20.39 14.91
C GLY A 186 -8.30 19.42 13.92
N LEU A 187 -7.60 18.47 13.34
CA LEU A 187 -8.09 17.49 12.38
C LEU A 187 -8.31 16.12 13.05
N SER A 188 -9.07 15.28 12.39
CA SER A 188 -9.28 13.88 12.77
C SER A 188 -9.52 13.03 11.52
N THR A 189 -9.39 11.73 11.64
CA THR A 189 -9.75 10.79 10.58
C THR A 189 -11.17 10.27 10.74
N ASP A 190 -11.72 9.73 9.66
CA ASP A 190 -12.95 8.94 9.69
C ASP A 190 -12.68 7.50 10.21
N GLU A 191 -13.73 6.67 10.29
CA GLU A 191 -13.65 5.26 10.73
C GLU A 191 -12.73 4.38 9.87
N ARG A 192 -12.39 4.83 8.66
CA ARG A 192 -11.47 4.15 7.73
C ARG A 192 -10.06 4.75 7.74
N GLY A 193 -9.77 5.67 8.67
CA GLY A 193 -8.48 6.34 8.78
C GLY A 193 -8.24 7.44 7.73
N ARG A 194 -9.26 7.87 6.97
CA ARG A 194 -9.15 8.90 5.94
C ARG A 194 -9.38 10.28 6.54
N ILE A 195 -8.75 11.28 5.96
CA ILE A 195 -8.99 12.68 6.31
C ILE A 195 -10.27 13.14 5.58
N PRO A 196 -11.33 13.56 6.31
CA PRO A 196 -12.54 14.10 5.70
C PRO A 196 -12.26 15.43 5.01
N VAL A 197 -12.74 15.56 3.76
CA VAL A 197 -12.65 16.79 2.96
C VAL A 197 -13.96 17.10 2.28
N ASP A 198 -14.17 18.38 1.93
CA ASP A 198 -15.28 18.85 1.10
C ASP A 198 -15.05 18.55 -0.40
N GLU A 199 -15.92 19.07 -1.27
CA GLU A 199 -15.83 18.92 -2.73
C GLU A 199 -14.64 19.68 -3.34
N HIS A 200 -14.04 20.61 -2.59
CA HIS A 200 -12.85 21.37 -2.96
C HIS A 200 -11.58 20.87 -2.26
N LEU A 201 -11.62 19.63 -1.71
CA LEU A 201 -10.51 18.96 -1.03
C LEU A 201 -10.02 19.71 0.23
N ARG A 202 -10.84 20.64 0.76
CA ARG A 202 -10.56 21.34 2.01
C ARG A 202 -10.99 20.47 3.19
N THR A 203 -10.13 20.44 4.19
CA THR A 203 -10.48 19.86 5.48
C THR A 203 -11.42 20.81 6.26
N ARG A 204 -11.84 20.40 7.45
CA ARG A 204 -12.59 21.30 8.35
C ARG A 204 -11.82 22.57 8.78
N VAL A 205 -10.47 22.59 8.58
CA VAL A 205 -9.60 23.76 8.76
C VAL A 205 -9.35 24.38 7.40
N PRO A 206 -9.88 25.57 7.08
CA PRO A 206 -10.05 26.08 5.72
C PRO A 206 -8.77 26.27 4.90
N HIS A 207 -7.61 26.32 5.54
CA HIS A 207 -6.30 26.48 4.89
C HIS A 207 -5.48 25.19 4.87
N ILE A 208 -6.09 24.05 5.32
CA ILE A 208 -5.47 22.72 5.22
C ILE A 208 -6.29 21.90 4.24
N TYR A 209 -5.60 21.36 3.24
CA TYR A 209 -6.14 20.51 2.18
C TYR A 209 -5.58 19.08 2.32
N ALA A 210 -6.28 18.12 1.77
CA ALA A 210 -5.77 16.75 1.65
C ALA A 210 -6.18 16.14 0.32
N ILE A 211 -5.25 15.38 -0.31
CA ILE A 211 -5.45 14.73 -1.62
C ILE A 211 -4.91 13.29 -1.64
N GLY A 212 -5.24 12.57 -2.69
CA GLY A 212 -4.73 11.23 -2.95
C GLY A 212 -5.31 10.17 -2.03
N ASP A 213 -4.47 9.20 -1.65
CA ASP A 213 -4.91 8.01 -0.91
C ASP A 213 -5.36 8.29 0.54
N VAL A 214 -5.04 9.46 1.09
CA VAL A 214 -5.46 9.83 2.46
C VAL A 214 -6.91 10.31 2.54
N VAL A 215 -7.56 10.57 1.40
CA VAL A 215 -8.96 11.01 1.32
C VAL A 215 -9.86 9.92 0.71
N ARG A 216 -11.15 10.20 0.60
CA ARG A 216 -12.12 9.29 -0.02
C ARG A 216 -11.85 9.08 -1.51
N GLY A 217 -12.22 7.92 -2.02
CA GLY A 217 -12.12 7.55 -3.42
C GLY A 217 -11.17 6.37 -3.67
N PRO A 218 -10.94 6.00 -4.92
CA PRO A 218 -9.99 4.94 -5.26
C PRO A 218 -8.56 5.40 -4.99
N MET A 219 -7.72 4.48 -4.50
CA MET A 219 -6.29 4.72 -4.30
C MET A 219 -5.54 4.54 -5.63
N LEU A 220 -5.57 5.58 -6.46
CA LEU A 220 -4.99 5.59 -7.80
C LEU A 220 -4.19 6.88 -8.03
N PRO A 221 -2.96 6.79 -8.60
CA PRO A 221 -2.11 7.96 -8.86
C PRO A 221 -2.75 9.03 -9.75
N HIS A 222 -3.60 8.61 -10.70
CA HIS A 222 -4.30 9.54 -11.60
C HIS A 222 -5.27 10.45 -10.87
N LYS A 223 -5.99 9.91 -9.87
CA LYS A 223 -6.88 10.70 -9.01
C LYS A 223 -6.09 11.79 -8.28
N GLU A 224 -4.96 11.44 -7.67
CA GLU A 224 -4.11 12.38 -6.94
C GLU A 224 -3.59 13.51 -7.84
N SER A 225 -3.24 13.19 -9.10
CA SER A 225 -2.79 14.18 -10.08
C SER A 225 -3.88 15.14 -10.55
N GLU A 226 -5.16 14.71 -10.53
CA GLU A 226 -6.30 15.57 -10.87
C GLU A 226 -6.78 16.41 -9.68
N GLU A 227 -6.52 15.95 -8.46
CA GLU A 227 -6.88 16.64 -7.22
C GLU A 227 -5.89 17.76 -6.87
N GLY A 228 -4.62 17.66 -7.28
CA GLY A 228 -3.54 18.64 -7.01
C GLY A 228 -3.46 19.73 -8.04
#